data_092d31246d1ab342d9308a0d0f25b13d
#
_entry.id   092d31246d1ab342d9308a0d0f25b13d
#
_cell.length_a   1.000
_cell.length_b   1.000
_cell.length_c   1.000
_cell.angle_alpha   90.00
_cell.angle_beta   90.00
_cell.angle_gamma   90.00
#
_symmetry.space_group_name_H-M   'P 1'
#
loop_
_entity.id
_entity.type
_entity.pdbx_description
1 polymer ?
#
loop_
_entity_poly.entity_id
_entity_poly.type
_entity_poly.pdbx_seq_one_letter_code
_entity_poly.pdbx_strand_id
1 'polypeptide(L)'
;MLVTAVGILAVVALDAVRATPAAPAGAVQEVGARRTDPPVTSPEVATDRRVTFRLRAPEAKAVKVSGDFGADVDMQRSADGVWTATVGPLDAEMYVYFFIVDGVRLTDPGNPQVKIGYVTTTTTSLLTVPGDRPAFYDVQDVPHGEIRTLLYPSRSNGVTRELTVYVPPGYDKAPAVRYPVLYLLHGFANDQHSWHRYGRANDILDNLLAQRAIAPFLVVMPLGYGGARVNGDGTGIPPEGADGARGAPALYERDLLEDVIPMIDSTYRTIADRSHRAIIGFSMGGGQAGRFGLGHLDTFSQVGIMSAGLGGGGSTAAPGADPIAPLASDPVKANALIDLLWIACGRDDAAMKGARALHEALDKAGIKHTFVETEGAHHWRVWRRYLRDVAPLLFKGSTPPR
;
A
#
# COMPACT_ATOMS: atom_id res chain seq x y z
N MET A 1 15.65 52.75 66.56
CA MET A 1 16.24 51.41 66.65
C MET A 1 16.66 50.97 65.24
N LEU A 2 17.99 50.98 65.04
CA LEU A 2 18.66 50.55 63.81
C LEU A 2 18.70 49.04 63.80
N VAL A 3 18.30 48.40 62.64
CA VAL A 3 18.58 47.00 62.38
C VAL A 3 19.44 46.95 61.16
N THR A 4 20.67 46.53 61.34
CA THR A 4 21.72 46.38 60.33
C THR A 4 21.49 45.08 59.56
N ALA A 5 21.39 45.15 58.25
CA ALA A 5 21.37 44.00 57.39
C ALA A 5 22.82 43.64 56.95
N VAL A 6 23.22 42.42 57.28
CA VAL A 6 24.52 41.83 56.87
C VAL A 6 24.29 41.11 55.53
N GLY A 7 24.91 41.63 54.49
CA GLY A 7 24.95 40.99 53.17
C GLY A 7 26.09 39.95 53.17
N ILE A 8 25.73 38.70 52.81
CA ILE A 8 26.70 37.64 52.52
C ILE A 8 26.97 37.62 51.03
N LEU A 9 28.18 38.01 50.63
CA LEU A 9 28.70 37.86 49.28
C LEU A 9 29.16 36.40 49.07
N ALA A 10 28.46 35.62 48.28
CA ALA A 10 28.93 34.32 47.84
C ALA A 10 29.81 34.51 46.59
N VAL A 11 31.09 34.27 46.76
CA VAL A 11 32.04 34.21 45.63
C VAL A 11 31.90 32.83 44.99
N VAL A 12 31.29 32.77 43.77
CA VAL A 12 31.27 31.56 42.94
C VAL A 12 32.62 31.52 42.18
N ALA A 13 33.46 30.57 42.56
CA ALA A 13 34.68 30.27 41.79
C ALA A 13 34.27 29.58 40.48
N LEU A 14 34.51 30.23 39.33
CA LEU A 14 34.43 29.58 38.04
C LEU A 14 35.68 28.69 37.86
N ASP A 15 35.47 27.37 38.00
CA ASP A 15 36.47 26.41 37.52
C ASP A 15 36.50 26.45 35.99
N ALA A 16 37.61 26.91 35.46
CA ALA A 16 37.88 26.87 34.03
C ALA A 16 38.04 25.41 33.56
N VAL A 17 36.97 24.87 32.95
CA VAL A 17 37.06 23.59 32.24
C VAL A 17 38.07 23.75 31.09
N ARG A 18 39.24 23.17 31.29
CA ARG A 18 40.24 23.03 30.22
C ARG A 18 39.64 22.19 29.11
N ALA A 19 39.34 22.83 27.96
CA ALA A 19 39.00 22.13 26.76
C ALA A 19 40.18 21.25 26.30
N THR A 20 39.96 19.95 26.31
CA THR A 20 40.86 18.99 25.65
C THR A 20 40.91 19.33 24.14
N PRO A 21 42.10 19.41 23.51
CA PRO A 21 42.15 19.65 22.08
C PRO A 21 41.44 18.50 21.35
N ALA A 22 40.49 18.86 20.47
CA ALA A 22 39.82 17.91 19.61
C ALA A 22 40.90 17.17 18.78
N ALA A 23 40.81 15.85 18.75
CA ALA A 23 41.58 15.05 17.85
C ALA A 23 41.37 15.56 16.41
N PRO A 24 42.42 15.54 15.56
CA PRO A 24 42.26 15.99 14.18
C PRO A 24 41.15 15.17 13.53
N ALA A 25 40.17 15.86 12.94
CA ALA A 25 39.12 15.24 12.17
C ALA A 25 39.79 14.31 11.16
N GLY A 26 39.65 13.01 11.37
CA GLY A 26 40.10 12.03 10.39
C GLY A 26 39.49 12.41 9.07
N ALA A 27 40.33 12.53 8.05
CA ALA A 27 39.88 12.78 6.69
C ALA A 27 38.79 11.77 6.37
N VAL A 28 37.58 12.26 6.16
CA VAL A 28 36.51 11.47 5.57
C VAL A 28 37.09 11.02 4.22
N GLN A 29 37.54 9.78 4.15
CA GLN A 29 37.90 9.22 2.85
C GLN A 29 36.62 9.34 2.02
N GLU A 30 36.71 10.15 0.96
CA GLU A 30 35.70 10.14 -0.09
C GLU A 30 35.56 8.68 -0.55
N VAL A 31 34.48 8.03 -0.10
CA VAL A 31 34.03 6.74 -0.65
C VAL A 31 33.41 7.05 -2.01
N GLY A 32 34.28 7.32 -2.96
CA GLY A 32 33.94 7.73 -4.31
C GLY A 32 35.10 7.46 -5.25
N ALA A 33 35.59 6.20 -5.28
CA ALA A 33 36.25 5.77 -6.50
C ALA A 33 35.21 5.92 -7.61
N ARG A 34 35.37 6.98 -8.43
CA ARG A 34 34.57 7.18 -9.66
C ARG A 34 34.65 5.86 -10.42
N ARG A 35 33.50 5.19 -10.57
CA ARG A 35 33.39 4.03 -11.45
C ARG A 35 33.90 4.50 -12.82
N THR A 36 35.03 3.98 -13.24
CA THR A 36 35.63 4.27 -14.54
C THR A 36 34.91 3.57 -15.68
N ASP A 37 34.03 2.64 -15.35
CA ASP A 37 33.23 1.88 -16.31
C ASP A 37 32.07 2.70 -16.85
N PRO A 38 31.77 2.63 -18.15
CA PRO A 38 30.62 3.32 -18.72
C PRO A 38 29.33 2.80 -18.07
N PRO A 39 28.35 3.71 -17.85
CA PRO A 39 27.06 3.32 -17.28
C PRO A 39 26.36 2.28 -18.18
N VAL A 40 25.70 1.33 -17.56
CA VAL A 40 24.90 0.30 -18.25
C VAL A 40 23.44 0.75 -18.19
N THR A 41 22.81 0.90 -19.36
CA THR A 41 21.37 1.22 -19.45
C THR A 41 20.56 -0.03 -19.16
N SER A 42 19.76 0.01 -18.11
CA SER A 42 18.84 -1.04 -17.72
C SER A 42 17.66 -0.44 -16.92
N PRO A 43 16.41 -0.89 -17.15
CA PRO A 43 15.96 -1.65 -18.29
C PRO A 43 15.86 -0.79 -19.56
N GLU A 44 15.97 -1.42 -20.72
CA GLU A 44 15.71 -0.77 -22.01
C GLU A 44 14.49 -1.40 -22.66
N VAL A 45 13.47 -0.59 -22.94
CA VAL A 45 12.22 -1.04 -23.57
C VAL A 45 12.24 -0.66 -25.05
N ALA A 46 12.23 -1.66 -25.91
CA ALA A 46 12.19 -1.47 -27.36
C ALA A 46 10.76 -1.13 -27.85
N THR A 47 10.65 -0.60 -29.07
CA THR A 47 9.36 -0.25 -29.67
C THR A 47 8.42 -1.43 -29.88
N ASP A 48 8.97 -2.64 -30.04
CA ASP A 48 8.21 -3.90 -30.11
C ASP A 48 7.87 -4.47 -28.71
N ARG A 49 8.13 -3.69 -27.63
CA ARG A 49 7.89 -4.05 -26.23
C ARG A 49 8.73 -5.23 -25.72
N ARG A 50 9.83 -5.55 -26.39
CA ARG A 50 10.87 -6.37 -25.78
C ARG A 50 11.65 -5.54 -24.79
N VAL A 51 12.02 -6.16 -23.67
CA VAL A 51 12.73 -5.48 -22.59
C VAL A 51 14.09 -6.16 -22.41
N THR A 52 15.14 -5.34 -22.53
CA THR A 52 16.51 -5.80 -22.29
C THR A 52 17.00 -5.30 -20.95
N PHE A 53 17.33 -6.24 -20.09
CA PHE A 53 17.95 -6.00 -18.79
C PHE A 53 19.47 -6.18 -18.90
N ARG A 54 20.22 -5.30 -18.24
CA ARG A 54 21.69 -5.38 -18.20
C ARG A 54 22.20 -5.13 -16.79
N LEU A 55 23.18 -5.91 -16.37
CA LEU A 55 23.85 -5.76 -15.08
C LEU A 55 25.36 -5.93 -15.25
N ARG A 56 26.16 -4.96 -14.82
CA ARG A 56 27.59 -5.13 -14.71
C ARG A 56 27.94 -5.85 -13.40
N ALA A 57 28.37 -7.10 -13.54
CA ALA A 57 28.76 -7.95 -12.42
C ALA A 57 29.88 -8.92 -12.88
N PRO A 58 31.12 -8.40 -13.09
CA PRO A 58 32.22 -9.16 -13.71
C PRO A 58 32.63 -10.38 -12.90
N GLU A 59 32.49 -10.37 -11.58
CA GLU A 59 32.87 -11.47 -10.69
C GLU A 59 31.75 -12.47 -10.42
N ALA A 60 30.49 -12.17 -10.84
CA ALA A 60 29.36 -13.06 -10.61
C ALA A 60 29.50 -14.36 -11.40
N LYS A 61 29.09 -15.47 -10.81
CA LYS A 61 29.07 -16.81 -11.44
C LYS A 61 27.76 -17.07 -12.17
N ALA A 62 26.65 -16.53 -11.66
CA ALA A 62 25.33 -16.67 -12.23
C ALA A 62 24.48 -15.42 -11.96
N VAL A 63 23.78 -14.95 -12.97
CA VAL A 63 22.82 -13.85 -12.83
C VAL A 63 21.51 -14.24 -13.52
N LYS A 64 20.40 -13.99 -12.84
CA LYS A 64 19.05 -14.12 -13.40
C LYS A 64 18.30 -12.80 -13.25
N VAL A 65 17.36 -12.55 -14.13
CA VAL A 65 16.30 -11.55 -13.93
C VAL A 65 15.00 -12.27 -13.61
N SER A 66 14.32 -11.80 -12.55
CA SER A 66 13.06 -12.34 -12.03
C SER A 66 12.06 -11.19 -11.92
N GLY A 67 10.80 -11.47 -12.23
CA GLY A 67 9.74 -10.45 -12.17
C GLY A 67 8.36 -11.04 -12.39
N ASP A 68 7.35 -10.18 -12.32
CA ASP A 68 5.95 -10.55 -12.54
C ASP A 68 5.56 -10.62 -14.04
N PHE A 69 6.57 -10.73 -14.91
CA PHE A 69 6.43 -10.96 -16.36
C PHE A 69 6.58 -12.43 -16.79
N GLY A 70 6.84 -13.36 -15.88
CA GLY A 70 6.95 -14.78 -16.17
C GLY A 70 7.99 -15.51 -15.33
N ALA A 71 8.53 -16.60 -15.87
CA ALA A 71 9.59 -17.38 -15.22
C ALA A 71 10.91 -16.60 -15.15
N ASP A 72 11.75 -16.96 -14.18
CA ASP A 72 13.11 -16.43 -14.07
C ASP A 72 13.92 -16.72 -15.35
N VAL A 73 14.65 -15.71 -15.83
CA VAL A 73 15.47 -15.80 -17.04
C VAL A 73 16.94 -15.73 -16.69
N ASP A 74 17.70 -16.74 -17.11
CA ASP A 74 19.15 -16.74 -16.98
C ASP A 74 19.76 -15.68 -17.90
N MET A 75 20.66 -14.84 -17.34
CA MET A 75 21.35 -13.80 -18.10
C MET A 75 22.66 -14.33 -18.68
N GLN A 76 23.07 -13.81 -19.82
CA GLN A 76 24.30 -14.18 -20.49
C GLN A 76 25.39 -13.13 -20.25
N ARG A 77 26.59 -13.59 -19.88
CA ARG A 77 27.75 -12.72 -19.60
C ARG A 77 28.55 -12.46 -20.89
N SER A 78 28.80 -11.19 -21.16
CA SER A 78 29.73 -10.75 -22.19
C SER A 78 31.19 -10.67 -21.68
N ALA A 79 32.15 -10.52 -22.58
CA ALA A 79 33.58 -10.50 -22.23
C ALA A 79 33.96 -9.33 -21.32
N ASP A 80 33.21 -8.21 -21.37
CA ASP A 80 33.41 -7.02 -20.52
C ASP A 80 32.69 -7.12 -19.16
N GLY A 81 32.14 -8.29 -18.84
CA GLY A 81 31.49 -8.55 -17.53
C GLY A 81 30.09 -8.00 -17.39
N VAL A 82 29.43 -7.62 -18.47
CA VAL A 82 28.02 -7.24 -18.48
C VAL A 82 27.15 -8.45 -18.75
N TRP A 83 26.19 -8.65 -17.85
CA TRP A 83 25.15 -9.68 -18.00
C TRP A 83 23.94 -9.09 -18.70
N THR A 84 23.36 -9.81 -19.65
CA THR A 84 22.24 -9.35 -20.47
C THR A 84 21.19 -10.43 -20.62
N ALA A 85 19.91 -10.04 -20.53
CA ALA A 85 18.77 -10.87 -20.92
C ALA A 85 17.71 -10.01 -21.58
N THR A 86 17.00 -10.57 -22.54
CA THR A 86 15.85 -9.92 -23.19
C THR A 86 14.61 -10.78 -23.00
N VAL A 87 13.53 -10.17 -22.57
CA VAL A 87 12.21 -10.80 -22.38
C VAL A 87 11.16 -10.15 -23.27
N GLY A 88 10.07 -10.83 -23.47
CA GLY A 88 8.92 -10.28 -24.21
C GLY A 88 8.83 -10.72 -25.68
N PRO A 89 7.96 -10.04 -26.48
CA PRO A 89 7.27 -8.78 -26.15
C PRO A 89 6.36 -8.90 -24.94
N LEU A 90 6.38 -7.91 -24.06
CA LEU A 90 5.53 -7.82 -22.88
C LEU A 90 4.27 -7.00 -23.17
N ASP A 91 3.20 -7.25 -22.44
CA ASP A 91 2.03 -6.38 -22.46
C ASP A 91 2.38 -4.98 -21.98
N ALA A 92 1.65 -3.97 -22.47
CA ALA A 92 1.74 -2.61 -21.98
C ALA A 92 1.23 -2.55 -20.53
N GLU A 93 2.17 -2.49 -19.56
CA GLU A 93 1.87 -2.61 -18.14
C GLU A 93 3.06 -2.16 -17.27
N MET A 94 2.80 -1.97 -15.99
CA MET A 94 3.84 -1.77 -14.97
C MET A 94 4.14 -3.09 -14.27
N TYR A 95 5.41 -3.48 -14.29
CA TYR A 95 5.94 -4.72 -13.72
C TYR A 95 6.88 -4.45 -12.56
N VAL A 96 7.00 -5.44 -11.68
CA VAL A 96 8.02 -5.50 -10.63
C VAL A 96 9.09 -6.51 -11.04
N TYR A 97 10.37 -6.18 -10.86
CA TYR A 97 11.47 -7.08 -11.15
C TYR A 97 12.67 -6.87 -10.23
N PHE A 98 13.60 -7.81 -10.24
CA PHE A 98 14.89 -7.77 -9.53
C PHE A 98 15.88 -8.71 -10.20
N PHE A 99 17.16 -8.53 -9.91
CA PHE A 99 18.19 -9.50 -10.27
C PHE A 99 18.43 -10.50 -9.15
N ILE A 100 18.89 -11.71 -9.51
CA ILE A 100 19.40 -12.70 -8.59
C ILE A 100 20.86 -12.93 -8.99
N VAL A 101 21.80 -12.45 -8.17
CA VAL A 101 23.24 -12.53 -8.40
C VAL A 101 23.83 -13.51 -7.41
N ASP A 102 24.32 -14.66 -7.88
CA ASP A 102 24.85 -15.75 -7.05
C ASP A 102 23.92 -16.11 -5.86
N GLY A 103 22.62 -16.10 -6.11
CA GLY A 103 21.58 -16.40 -5.11
C GLY A 103 21.10 -15.19 -4.28
N VAL A 104 21.74 -14.02 -4.40
CA VAL A 104 21.37 -12.81 -3.67
C VAL A 104 20.45 -11.93 -4.53
N ARG A 105 19.33 -11.47 -3.96
CA ARG A 105 18.44 -10.50 -4.62
C ARG A 105 19.06 -9.11 -4.64
N LEU A 106 18.98 -8.46 -5.80
CA LEU A 106 19.48 -7.11 -6.04
C LEU A 106 18.46 -6.31 -6.87
N THR A 107 18.19 -5.09 -6.46
CA THR A 107 17.51 -4.11 -7.33
C THR A 107 18.42 -3.77 -8.51
N ASP A 108 17.82 -3.34 -9.61
CA ASP A 108 18.58 -2.87 -10.78
C ASP A 108 19.28 -1.54 -10.44
N PRO A 109 20.63 -1.51 -10.41
CA PRO A 109 21.36 -0.28 -10.11
C PRO A 109 21.25 0.78 -11.20
N GLY A 110 20.83 0.38 -12.41
CA GLY A 110 20.57 1.29 -13.53
C GLY A 110 19.19 1.93 -13.51
N ASN A 111 18.31 1.48 -12.60
CA ASN A 111 16.93 1.94 -12.53
C ASN A 111 16.62 2.62 -11.19
N PRO A 112 16.36 3.94 -11.17
CA PRO A 112 16.00 4.65 -9.95
C PRO A 112 14.57 4.38 -9.46
N GLN A 113 13.72 3.76 -10.29
CA GLN A 113 12.35 3.45 -9.92
C GLN A 113 12.29 2.16 -9.11
N VAL A 114 11.97 2.26 -7.84
CA VAL A 114 11.94 1.12 -6.92
C VAL A 114 10.62 1.04 -6.16
N LYS A 115 10.22 -0.20 -5.85
CA LYS A 115 9.18 -0.50 -4.89
C LYS A 115 9.85 -0.95 -3.59
N ILE A 116 9.67 -0.16 -2.54
CA ILE A 116 10.19 -0.46 -1.21
C ILE A 116 9.24 -1.44 -0.52
N GLY A 117 9.78 -2.55 0.01
CA GLY A 117 9.03 -3.47 0.84
C GLY A 117 8.94 -2.96 2.29
N TYR A 118 7.73 -2.89 2.83
CA TYR A 118 7.49 -2.67 4.26
C TYR A 118 7.52 -4.02 4.99
N VAL A 119 8.02 -4.07 6.21
CA VAL A 119 8.23 -5.28 7.04
C VAL A 119 9.07 -6.39 6.39
N THR A 120 9.58 -6.16 5.21
CA THR A 120 10.49 -7.06 4.49
C THR A 120 11.65 -6.27 3.96
N THR A 121 12.82 -6.88 3.87
CA THR A 121 14.01 -6.24 3.29
C THR A 121 14.00 -6.26 1.75
N THR A 122 12.89 -6.65 1.14
CA THR A 122 12.77 -6.83 -0.31
C THR A 122 12.39 -5.51 -0.97
N THR A 123 13.38 -4.77 -1.42
CA THR A 123 13.18 -3.71 -2.42
C THR A 123 13.26 -4.34 -3.80
N THR A 124 12.42 -3.91 -4.72
CA THR A 124 12.37 -4.37 -6.12
C THR A 124 12.37 -3.18 -7.06
N SER A 125 12.80 -3.39 -8.30
CA SER A 125 12.73 -2.37 -9.33
C SER A 125 11.37 -2.37 -10.03
N LEU A 126 10.97 -1.20 -10.56
CA LEU A 126 9.75 -1.04 -11.34
C LEU A 126 10.11 -0.88 -12.82
N LEU A 127 9.36 -1.54 -13.68
CA LEU A 127 9.44 -1.42 -15.13
C LEU A 127 8.09 -0.98 -15.67
N THR A 128 8.05 0.09 -16.47
CA THR A 128 6.86 0.47 -17.22
C THR A 128 7.09 0.15 -18.70
N VAL A 129 6.24 -0.71 -19.26
CA VAL A 129 6.17 -0.99 -20.70
C VAL A 129 5.04 -0.17 -21.27
N PRO A 130 5.31 0.84 -22.13
CA PRO A 130 4.28 1.71 -22.67
C PRO A 130 3.40 1.00 -23.67
N GLY A 131 2.15 1.45 -23.79
CA GLY A 131 1.21 1.06 -24.83
C GLY A 131 1.07 2.12 -25.91
N ASP A 132 0.30 1.79 -26.96
CA ASP A 132 -0.02 2.73 -28.04
C ASP A 132 -0.99 3.84 -27.59
N ARG A 133 -1.65 3.66 -26.46
CA ARG A 133 -2.54 4.62 -25.79
C ARG A 133 -2.22 4.66 -24.30
N PRO A 134 -2.52 5.77 -23.62
CA PRO A 134 -2.39 5.84 -22.18
C PRO A 134 -3.16 4.72 -21.50
N ALA A 135 -2.53 4.04 -20.53
CA ALA A 135 -3.20 3.07 -19.69
C ALA A 135 -4.23 3.76 -18.77
N PHE A 136 -5.21 3.02 -18.29
CA PHE A 136 -6.25 3.55 -17.39
C PHE A 136 -5.69 4.07 -16.06
N TYR A 137 -4.47 3.72 -15.71
CA TYR A 137 -3.73 4.13 -14.52
C TYR A 137 -2.63 5.16 -14.80
N ASP A 138 -2.44 5.60 -16.05
CA ASP A 138 -1.47 6.64 -16.38
C ASP A 138 -2.03 8.02 -15.99
N VAL A 139 -1.11 8.93 -15.71
CA VAL A 139 -1.44 10.35 -15.58
C VAL A 139 -1.94 10.86 -16.93
N GLN A 140 -3.17 11.35 -16.99
CA GLN A 140 -3.79 11.92 -18.18
C GLN A 140 -4.03 13.43 -17.97
N ASP A 141 -4.30 14.16 -19.04
CA ASP A 141 -4.63 15.60 -18.95
C ASP A 141 -6.09 15.78 -18.50
N VAL A 142 -6.32 15.56 -17.22
CA VAL A 142 -7.61 15.67 -16.54
C VAL A 142 -7.44 16.40 -15.21
N PRO A 143 -8.49 16.91 -14.58
CA PRO A 143 -8.40 17.44 -13.23
C PRO A 143 -7.89 16.38 -12.25
N HIS A 144 -6.86 16.72 -11.46
CA HIS A 144 -6.27 15.81 -10.49
C HIS A 144 -6.70 16.11 -9.06
N GLY A 145 -6.89 15.04 -8.28
CA GLY A 145 -7.03 15.10 -6.84
C GLY A 145 -5.67 15.28 -6.14
N GLU A 146 -5.71 15.32 -4.81
CA GLU A 146 -4.51 15.50 -3.98
C GLU A 146 -4.29 14.29 -3.09
N ILE A 147 -3.01 13.96 -2.87
CA ILE A 147 -2.58 12.99 -1.86
C ILE A 147 -2.11 13.76 -0.62
N ARG A 148 -2.76 13.50 0.51
CA ARG A 148 -2.44 14.10 1.80
C ARG A 148 -1.96 13.03 2.76
N THR A 149 -0.80 13.24 3.36
CA THR A 149 -0.25 12.36 4.40
C THR A 149 -0.51 12.97 5.76
N LEU A 150 -1.08 12.20 6.68
CA LEU A 150 -1.42 12.63 8.02
C LEU A 150 -0.74 11.75 9.05
N LEU A 151 -0.13 12.40 10.05
CA LEU A 151 0.28 11.76 11.29
C LEU A 151 -0.87 11.89 12.30
N TYR A 152 -1.15 10.81 13.01
CA TYR A 152 -2.19 10.81 14.05
C TYR A 152 -1.79 9.98 15.26
N PRO A 153 -2.22 10.37 16.47
CA PRO A 153 -2.04 9.57 17.66
C PRO A 153 -3.05 8.42 17.65
N SER A 154 -2.59 7.19 17.44
CA SER A 154 -3.41 6.00 17.60
C SER A 154 -3.46 5.63 19.09
N ARG A 155 -4.62 5.80 19.72
CA ARG A 155 -4.84 5.42 21.12
C ARG A 155 -4.85 3.91 21.25
N SER A 156 -5.45 3.22 20.28
CA SER A 156 -5.52 1.76 20.22
C SER A 156 -4.16 1.09 20.19
N ASN A 157 -3.17 1.73 19.52
CA ASN A 157 -1.80 1.22 19.43
C ASN A 157 -0.83 1.89 20.41
N GLY A 158 -1.20 3.00 21.05
CA GLY A 158 -0.34 3.75 21.96
C GLY A 158 0.85 4.45 21.28
N VAL A 159 0.80 4.67 19.97
CA VAL A 159 1.90 5.24 19.17
C VAL A 159 1.36 6.21 18.11
N THR A 160 2.25 7.06 17.59
CA THR A 160 1.94 7.87 16.40
C THR A 160 1.99 6.98 15.16
N ARG A 161 0.95 7.08 14.34
CA ARG A 161 0.79 6.36 13.07
C ARG A 161 0.60 7.34 11.92
N GLU A 162 0.74 6.83 10.72
CA GLU A 162 0.56 7.59 9.49
C GLU A 162 -0.50 6.93 8.62
N LEU A 163 -1.26 7.75 7.92
CA LEU A 163 -2.15 7.32 6.85
C LEU A 163 -2.08 8.30 5.68
N THR A 164 -2.53 7.86 4.53
CA THR A 164 -2.63 8.67 3.32
C THR A 164 -4.10 8.83 2.93
N VAL A 165 -4.48 10.05 2.53
CA VAL A 165 -5.83 10.37 2.05
C VAL A 165 -5.74 10.93 0.63
N TYR A 166 -6.49 10.34 -0.29
CA TYR A 166 -6.80 10.98 -1.56
C TYR A 166 -8.06 11.81 -1.41
N VAL A 167 -8.00 13.08 -1.81
CA VAL A 167 -9.15 13.98 -1.94
C VAL A 167 -9.40 14.25 -3.42
N PRO A 168 -10.68 14.18 -3.89
CA PRO A 168 -11.00 14.31 -5.30
C PRO A 168 -10.75 15.72 -5.83
N PRO A 169 -10.61 15.91 -7.16
CA PRO A 169 -10.45 17.22 -7.77
C PRO A 169 -11.52 18.21 -7.33
N GLY A 170 -11.11 19.42 -6.98
CA GLY A 170 -12.03 20.48 -6.56
C GLY A 170 -12.51 20.39 -5.11
N TYR A 171 -12.03 19.45 -4.32
CA TYR A 171 -12.41 19.30 -2.91
C TYR A 171 -12.37 20.62 -2.15
N ASP A 172 -11.26 21.35 -2.13
CA ASP A 172 -11.14 22.58 -1.35
C ASP A 172 -11.97 23.76 -1.91
N LYS A 173 -12.36 23.69 -3.18
CA LYS A 173 -13.21 24.71 -3.83
C LYS A 173 -14.71 24.53 -3.53
N ALA A 174 -15.11 23.43 -2.93
CA ALA A 174 -16.50 23.08 -2.65
C ALA A 174 -16.75 22.85 -1.14
N PRO A 175 -16.63 23.88 -0.27
CA PRO A 175 -16.64 23.73 1.19
C PRO A 175 -17.97 23.21 1.76
N ALA A 176 -19.07 23.32 1.04
CA ALA A 176 -20.38 22.82 1.46
C ALA A 176 -20.61 21.33 1.10
N VAL A 177 -19.81 20.76 0.20
CA VAL A 177 -20.00 19.39 -0.28
C VAL A 177 -19.39 18.41 0.71
N ARG A 178 -20.15 17.35 1.02
CA ARG A 178 -19.68 16.20 1.79
C ARG A 178 -19.54 14.99 0.88
N TYR A 179 -18.62 14.09 1.23
CA TYR A 179 -18.18 13.00 0.37
C TYR A 179 -18.31 11.65 1.06
N PRO A 180 -18.71 10.60 0.33
CA PRO A 180 -18.51 9.21 0.78
C PRO A 180 -17.03 8.89 1.00
N VAL A 181 -16.74 7.84 1.76
CA VAL A 181 -15.37 7.45 2.11
C VAL A 181 -15.11 5.98 1.77
N LEU A 182 -14.07 5.73 0.98
CA LEU A 182 -13.49 4.41 0.77
C LEU A 182 -12.26 4.23 1.67
N TYR A 183 -12.25 3.22 2.53
CA TYR A 183 -11.07 2.73 3.24
C TYR A 183 -10.42 1.66 2.38
N LEU A 184 -9.21 1.95 1.83
CA LEU A 184 -8.53 1.14 0.83
C LEU A 184 -7.26 0.51 1.42
N LEU A 185 -7.33 -0.79 1.73
CA LEU A 185 -6.33 -1.51 2.51
C LEU A 185 -5.27 -2.17 1.62
N HIS A 186 -4.00 -2.03 2.00
CA HIS A 186 -2.87 -2.64 1.31
C HIS A 186 -2.62 -4.09 1.76
N GLY A 187 -1.88 -4.87 0.96
CA GLY A 187 -1.46 -6.23 1.28
C GLY A 187 -0.17 -6.30 2.10
N PHE A 188 0.24 -7.52 2.46
CA PHE A 188 1.50 -7.78 3.15
C PHE A 188 2.70 -7.22 2.36
N ALA A 189 3.75 -6.81 3.05
CA ALA A 189 4.94 -6.15 2.49
C ALA A 189 4.67 -4.82 1.77
N ASN A 190 3.51 -4.21 1.97
CA ASN A 190 3.14 -2.89 1.49
C ASN A 190 2.82 -1.96 2.67
N ASP A 191 2.59 -0.70 2.39
CA ASP A 191 2.34 0.37 3.36
C ASP A 191 1.18 1.29 2.94
N GLN A 192 0.90 2.33 3.71
CA GLN A 192 -0.13 3.33 3.46
C GLN A 192 0.10 4.14 2.16
N HIS A 193 1.29 4.10 1.58
CA HIS A 193 1.62 4.78 0.32
C HIS A 193 1.46 3.88 -0.91
N SER A 194 1.36 2.58 -0.71
CA SER A 194 1.48 1.59 -1.79
C SER A 194 0.37 1.71 -2.83
N TRP A 195 -0.86 2.01 -2.41
CA TRP A 195 -1.97 2.17 -3.34
C TRP A 195 -1.78 3.35 -4.31
N HIS A 196 -1.28 4.51 -3.85
CA HIS A 196 -1.04 5.63 -4.76
C HIS A 196 0.28 5.51 -5.52
N ARG A 197 1.36 4.97 -4.90
CA ARG A 197 2.67 4.85 -5.56
C ARG A 197 2.73 3.72 -6.58
N TYR A 198 2.22 2.54 -6.23
CA TYR A 198 2.31 1.33 -7.06
C TYR A 198 0.97 0.93 -7.66
N GLY A 199 -0.11 1.14 -6.92
CA GLY A 199 -1.48 0.92 -7.36
C GLY A 199 -2.01 2.01 -8.27
N ARG A 200 -1.40 3.21 -8.29
CA ARG A 200 -1.84 4.36 -9.09
C ARG A 200 -3.31 4.73 -8.82
N ALA A 201 -3.76 4.51 -7.59
CA ALA A 201 -5.17 4.67 -7.22
C ALA A 201 -5.71 6.08 -7.50
N ASN A 202 -4.91 7.13 -7.20
CA ASN A 202 -5.25 8.52 -7.50
C ASN A 202 -5.48 8.74 -8.99
N ASP A 203 -4.56 8.26 -9.86
CA ASP A 203 -4.66 8.45 -11.31
C ASP A 203 -5.85 7.67 -11.89
N ILE A 204 -6.09 6.44 -11.40
CA ILE A 204 -7.26 5.63 -11.79
C ILE A 204 -8.56 6.39 -11.45
N LEU A 205 -8.65 6.95 -10.24
CA LEU A 205 -9.85 7.64 -9.80
C LEU A 205 -10.04 8.98 -10.51
N ASP A 206 -8.97 9.74 -10.76
CA ASP A 206 -9.03 10.98 -11.54
C ASP A 206 -9.54 10.72 -12.97
N ASN A 207 -9.01 9.67 -13.62
CA ASN A 207 -9.43 9.27 -14.95
C ASN A 207 -10.90 8.83 -14.98
N LEU A 208 -11.35 8.05 -13.97
CA LEU A 208 -12.76 7.62 -13.87
C LEU A 208 -13.70 8.79 -13.56
N LEU A 209 -13.28 9.78 -12.76
CA LEU A 209 -14.03 11.02 -12.50
C LEU A 209 -14.19 11.83 -13.78
N ALA A 210 -13.12 12.01 -14.56
CA ALA A 210 -13.15 12.73 -15.84
C ALA A 210 -14.08 12.04 -16.85
N GLN A 211 -14.12 10.71 -16.86
CA GLN A 211 -15.04 9.90 -17.65
C GLN A 211 -16.49 9.92 -17.12
N ARG A 212 -16.74 10.50 -15.96
CA ARG A 212 -18.02 10.45 -15.23
C ARG A 212 -18.49 9.02 -14.92
N ALA A 213 -17.54 8.10 -14.80
CA ALA A 213 -17.81 6.70 -14.45
C ALA A 213 -18.05 6.52 -12.94
N ILE A 214 -17.58 7.46 -12.13
CA ILE A 214 -17.76 7.48 -10.66
C ILE A 214 -18.22 8.87 -10.19
N ALA A 215 -18.92 8.92 -9.04
CA ALA A 215 -19.08 10.14 -8.27
C ALA A 215 -17.82 10.40 -7.42
N PRO A 216 -17.51 11.66 -7.04
CA PRO A 216 -16.36 11.94 -6.21
C PRO A 216 -16.53 11.41 -4.77
N PHE A 217 -15.49 10.77 -4.25
CA PHE A 217 -15.38 10.27 -2.88
C PHE A 217 -13.95 10.41 -2.35
N LEU A 218 -13.79 10.37 -1.03
CA LEU A 218 -12.49 10.34 -0.36
C LEU A 218 -11.96 8.90 -0.33
N VAL A 219 -10.63 8.74 -0.41
CA VAL A 219 -10.00 7.43 -0.18
C VAL A 219 -9.01 7.55 0.97
N VAL A 220 -9.20 6.74 2.00
CA VAL A 220 -8.31 6.64 3.15
C VAL A 220 -7.50 5.37 3.03
N MET A 221 -6.20 5.50 3.04
CA MET A 221 -5.22 4.41 2.92
C MET A 221 -4.41 4.34 4.22
N PRO A 222 -4.85 3.57 5.22
CA PRO A 222 -4.14 3.43 6.49
C PRO A 222 -3.02 2.41 6.41
N LEU A 223 -2.09 2.46 7.38
CA LEU A 223 -1.08 1.44 7.59
C LEU A 223 -1.72 0.20 8.23
N GLY A 224 -1.78 -0.91 7.53
CA GLY A 224 -2.57 -2.11 7.85
C GLY A 224 -1.97 -3.06 8.91
N TYR A 225 -0.94 -2.63 9.66
CA TYR A 225 -0.28 -3.46 10.69
C TYR A 225 -0.56 -2.90 12.09
N GLY A 226 -1.27 -3.65 12.94
CA GLY A 226 -1.42 -3.29 14.35
C GLY A 226 -0.07 -3.35 15.08
N GLY A 227 0.21 -2.35 15.92
CA GLY A 227 1.50 -2.19 16.61
C GLY A 227 2.60 -1.51 15.78
N ALA A 228 2.42 -1.33 14.48
CA ALA A 228 3.37 -0.59 13.66
C ALA A 228 3.29 0.92 13.95
N ARG A 229 4.45 1.59 13.90
CA ARG A 229 4.61 3.03 14.11
C ARG A 229 5.43 3.65 12.97
N VAL A 230 5.48 4.96 12.88
CA VAL A 230 6.36 5.69 11.97
C VAL A 230 7.54 6.29 12.70
N ASN A 231 8.70 6.32 12.05
CA ASN A 231 9.86 7.09 12.46
C ASN A 231 9.65 8.58 12.17
N GLY A 232 10.49 9.44 12.76
CA GLY A 232 10.49 10.87 12.47
C GLY A 232 10.83 11.24 11.02
N ASP A 233 11.41 10.32 10.25
CA ASP A 233 11.69 10.45 8.81
C ASP A 233 10.55 9.90 7.91
N GLY A 234 9.43 9.49 8.51
CA GLY A 234 8.29 8.92 7.78
C GLY A 234 8.45 7.43 7.41
N THR A 235 9.59 6.81 7.75
CA THR A 235 9.75 5.36 7.52
C THR A 235 8.97 4.57 8.55
N GLY A 236 8.35 3.46 8.11
CA GLY A 236 7.62 2.59 9.01
C GLY A 236 8.54 1.72 9.85
N ILE A 237 8.22 1.59 11.13
CA ILE A 237 8.82 0.60 12.02
C ILE A 237 7.83 -0.56 12.13
N PRO A 238 8.22 -1.78 11.71
CA PRO A 238 7.38 -2.96 11.88
C PRO A 238 7.03 -3.20 13.35
N PRO A 239 5.90 -3.87 13.63
CA PRO A 239 5.56 -4.26 14.98
C PRO A 239 6.57 -5.27 15.53
N GLU A 240 6.80 -5.22 16.85
CA GLU A 240 7.67 -6.15 17.56
C GLU A 240 6.88 -7.40 17.98
N GLY A 241 7.55 -8.56 18.08
CA GLY A 241 7.03 -9.80 18.62
C GLY A 241 6.96 -10.98 17.64
N ALA A 242 6.42 -12.11 18.09
CA ALA A 242 6.39 -13.37 17.34
C ALA A 242 5.56 -13.28 16.03
N ASP A 243 4.51 -12.44 16.02
CA ASP A 243 3.71 -12.12 14.85
C ASP A 243 4.19 -10.85 14.13
N GLY A 244 5.38 -10.34 14.47
CA GLY A 244 5.91 -9.01 14.16
C GLY A 244 5.73 -8.57 12.72
N ALA A 245 5.99 -9.46 11.75
CA ALA A 245 5.86 -9.12 10.34
C ALA A 245 4.41 -8.84 9.88
N ARG A 246 3.38 -9.33 10.60
CA ARG A 246 1.96 -9.14 10.24
C ARG A 246 1.23 -8.20 11.19
N GLY A 247 1.86 -7.86 12.33
CA GLY A 247 1.24 -7.05 13.36
C GLY A 247 0.14 -7.77 14.13
N ALA A 248 -0.53 -7.03 15.02
CA ALA A 248 -1.66 -7.50 15.80
C ALA A 248 -2.98 -7.07 15.11
N PRO A 249 -3.71 -7.98 14.45
CA PRO A 249 -4.90 -7.61 13.68
C PRO A 249 -6.00 -6.96 14.50
N ALA A 250 -6.21 -7.41 15.74
CA ALA A 250 -7.18 -6.83 16.64
C ALA A 250 -6.82 -5.38 17.04
N LEU A 251 -5.54 -5.04 17.13
CA LEU A 251 -5.10 -3.66 17.35
C LEU A 251 -5.38 -2.79 16.12
N TYR A 252 -5.19 -3.33 14.92
CA TYR A 252 -5.49 -2.60 13.69
C TYR A 252 -6.99 -2.39 13.48
N GLU A 253 -7.81 -3.40 13.77
CA GLU A 253 -9.27 -3.30 13.72
C GLU A 253 -9.76 -2.16 14.65
N ARG A 254 -9.27 -2.15 15.89
CA ARG A 254 -9.59 -1.09 16.86
C ARG A 254 -9.09 0.28 16.39
N ASP A 255 -7.87 0.37 15.88
CA ASP A 255 -7.31 1.59 15.34
C ASP A 255 -8.18 2.16 14.20
N LEU A 256 -8.61 1.29 13.28
CA LEU A 256 -9.49 1.70 12.18
C LEU A 256 -10.82 2.25 12.69
N LEU A 257 -11.46 1.54 13.62
CA LEU A 257 -12.82 1.86 14.07
C LEU A 257 -12.86 2.99 15.11
N GLU A 258 -11.91 2.99 16.05
CA GLU A 258 -11.94 3.90 17.22
C GLU A 258 -11.05 5.14 17.04
N ASP A 259 -10.03 5.09 16.19
CA ASP A 259 -9.09 6.20 15.98
C ASP A 259 -9.21 6.80 14.56
N VAL A 260 -9.06 5.99 13.51
CA VAL A 260 -9.00 6.48 12.11
C VAL A 260 -10.35 7.01 11.64
N ILE A 261 -11.43 6.25 11.72
CA ILE A 261 -12.76 6.68 11.22
C ILE A 261 -13.23 7.98 11.92
N PRO A 262 -13.20 8.09 13.25
CA PRO A 262 -13.60 9.33 13.91
C PRO A 262 -12.72 10.53 13.56
N MET A 263 -11.40 10.31 13.41
CA MET A 263 -10.46 11.35 13.00
C MET A 263 -10.74 11.84 11.59
N ILE A 264 -10.99 10.93 10.63
CA ILE A 264 -11.35 11.29 9.25
C ILE A 264 -12.66 12.04 9.20
N ASP A 265 -13.69 11.59 9.92
CA ASP A 265 -15.00 12.24 9.96
C ASP A 265 -14.95 13.65 10.60
N SER A 266 -14.02 13.88 11.52
CA SER A 266 -13.80 15.21 12.13
C SER A 266 -12.92 16.14 11.30
N THR A 267 -12.01 15.59 10.49
CA THR A 267 -11.01 16.36 9.72
C THR A 267 -11.48 16.69 8.31
N TYR A 268 -12.23 15.77 7.70
CA TYR A 268 -12.70 15.89 6.32
C TYR A 268 -14.23 16.03 6.25
N ARG A 269 -14.70 16.55 5.14
CA ARG A 269 -16.14 16.68 4.87
C ARG A 269 -16.73 15.36 4.40
N THR A 270 -16.91 14.44 5.33
CA THR A 270 -17.46 13.11 5.09
C THR A 270 -18.99 13.09 5.23
N ILE A 271 -19.65 12.16 4.55
CA ILE A 271 -21.00 11.72 4.87
C ILE A 271 -20.83 10.54 5.85
N ALA A 272 -20.95 10.83 7.16
CA ALA A 272 -20.54 9.95 8.24
C ALA A 272 -21.63 8.90 8.59
N ASP A 273 -22.12 8.17 7.60
CA ASP A 273 -23.03 7.05 7.78
C ASP A 273 -22.54 5.78 7.06
N ARG A 274 -23.11 4.63 7.39
CA ARG A 274 -22.70 3.32 6.84
C ARG A 274 -22.89 3.22 5.32
N SER A 275 -23.92 3.84 4.75
CA SER A 275 -24.25 3.75 3.31
C SER A 275 -23.22 4.49 2.46
N HIS A 276 -22.52 5.45 3.06
CA HIS A 276 -21.46 6.23 2.44
C HIS A 276 -20.05 5.82 2.90
N ARG A 277 -19.93 4.59 3.47
CA ARG A 277 -18.65 4.06 3.94
C ARG A 277 -18.37 2.69 3.35
N ALA A 278 -17.29 2.60 2.55
CA ALA A 278 -16.82 1.37 1.93
C ALA A 278 -15.47 0.95 2.50
N ILE A 279 -15.20 -0.36 2.52
CA ILE A 279 -13.89 -0.92 2.87
C ILE A 279 -13.49 -1.95 1.83
N ILE A 280 -12.32 -1.76 1.20
CA ILE A 280 -11.81 -2.63 0.16
C ILE A 280 -10.32 -2.88 0.41
N GLY A 281 -9.82 -4.05 0.07
CA GLY A 281 -8.40 -4.34 0.17
C GLY A 281 -7.97 -5.53 -0.66
N PHE A 282 -6.65 -5.72 -0.79
CA PHE A 282 -6.09 -6.87 -1.47
C PHE A 282 -5.22 -7.72 -0.55
N SER A 283 -5.16 -9.04 -0.80
CA SER A 283 -4.31 -9.98 -0.07
C SER A 283 -4.58 -9.90 1.45
N MET A 284 -3.58 -9.58 2.26
CA MET A 284 -3.76 -9.32 3.70
C MET A 284 -4.87 -8.28 3.94
N GLY A 285 -4.82 -7.15 3.23
CA GLY A 285 -5.86 -6.10 3.31
C GLY A 285 -7.22 -6.56 2.82
N GLY A 286 -7.28 -7.51 1.87
CA GLY A 286 -8.52 -8.14 1.42
C GLY A 286 -9.16 -8.97 2.53
N GLY A 287 -8.36 -9.79 3.24
CA GLY A 287 -8.81 -10.52 4.42
C GLY A 287 -9.25 -9.61 5.57
N GLN A 288 -8.54 -8.50 5.78
CA GLN A 288 -8.92 -7.47 6.75
C GLN A 288 -10.23 -6.76 6.35
N ALA A 289 -10.35 -6.33 5.08
CA ALA A 289 -11.56 -5.68 4.57
C ALA A 289 -12.80 -6.58 4.70
N GLY A 290 -12.66 -7.85 4.36
CA GLY A 290 -13.74 -8.82 4.51
C GLY A 290 -14.15 -9.03 5.98
N ARG A 291 -13.19 -9.19 6.87
CA ARG A 291 -13.45 -9.38 8.30
C ARG A 291 -14.06 -8.16 8.95
N PHE A 292 -13.41 -7.00 8.80
CA PHE A 292 -13.87 -5.76 9.45
C PHE A 292 -15.18 -5.28 8.82
N GLY A 293 -15.29 -5.32 7.49
CA GLY A 293 -16.50 -4.91 6.79
C GLY A 293 -17.73 -5.76 7.13
N LEU A 294 -17.58 -7.09 7.11
CA LEU A 294 -18.68 -8.00 7.44
C LEU A 294 -18.94 -8.11 8.95
N GLY A 295 -17.92 -7.87 9.78
CA GLY A 295 -18.05 -7.83 11.24
C GLY A 295 -18.72 -6.56 11.75
N HIS A 296 -18.69 -5.46 10.98
CA HIS A 296 -19.19 -4.13 11.37
C HIS A 296 -20.14 -3.55 10.30
N LEU A 297 -21.22 -4.25 10.00
CA LEU A 297 -22.24 -3.81 9.03
C LEU A 297 -23.03 -2.57 9.50
N ASP A 298 -22.90 -2.16 10.73
CA ASP A 298 -23.36 -0.89 11.28
C ASP A 298 -22.45 0.31 10.87
N THR A 299 -21.22 0.01 10.48
CA THR A 299 -20.20 0.98 10.08
C THR A 299 -19.99 1.00 8.57
N PHE A 300 -19.99 -0.16 7.93
CA PHE A 300 -19.76 -0.34 6.49
C PHE A 300 -20.95 -1.01 5.82
N SER A 301 -21.33 -0.57 4.63
CA SER A 301 -22.32 -1.27 3.80
C SER A 301 -21.73 -1.85 2.53
N GLN A 302 -20.50 -1.46 2.17
CA GLN A 302 -19.85 -1.85 0.93
C GLN A 302 -18.49 -2.46 1.24
N VAL A 303 -18.30 -3.71 0.82
CA VAL A 303 -17.10 -4.50 1.14
C VAL A 303 -16.50 -5.07 -0.13
N GLY A 304 -15.19 -4.88 -0.34
CA GLY A 304 -14.45 -5.45 -1.46
C GLY A 304 -13.27 -6.30 -1.00
N ILE A 305 -13.19 -7.52 -1.50
CA ILE A 305 -12.16 -8.51 -1.16
C ILE A 305 -11.42 -8.91 -2.43
N MET A 306 -10.17 -8.46 -2.56
CA MET A 306 -9.33 -8.75 -3.71
C MET A 306 -8.25 -9.76 -3.35
N SER A 307 -8.11 -10.84 -4.10
CA SER A 307 -7.03 -11.83 -3.94
C SER A 307 -6.90 -12.34 -2.51
N ALA A 308 -8.04 -12.68 -1.86
CA ALA A 308 -8.07 -13.16 -0.49
C ALA A 308 -9.28 -14.05 -0.22
N GLY A 309 -9.19 -14.86 0.85
CA GLY A 309 -10.29 -15.53 1.52
C GLY A 309 -10.33 -15.12 2.98
N LEU A 310 -11.34 -15.54 3.73
CA LEU A 310 -11.48 -15.25 5.17
C LEU A 310 -10.99 -16.39 6.08
N GLY A 311 -10.71 -17.57 5.50
CA GLY A 311 -10.18 -18.73 6.21
C GLY A 311 -8.88 -19.21 5.55
N GLY A 312 -7.73 -19.02 6.16
CA GLY A 312 -6.46 -19.54 5.61
C GLY A 312 -5.22 -18.89 6.22
N GLY A 313 -4.03 -19.38 5.90
CA GLY A 313 -2.72 -19.06 6.52
C GLY A 313 -2.20 -17.61 6.41
N GLY A 314 -3.05 -16.67 6.15
CA GLY A 314 -2.88 -15.24 6.26
C GLY A 314 -4.02 -14.58 7.03
N SER A 315 -4.95 -15.41 7.49
CA SER A 315 -6.11 -14.97 8.27
C SER A 315 -5.65 -14.35 9.59
N THR A 316 -6.05 -13.12 9.80
CA THR A 316 -5.88 -12.37 11.04
C THR A 316 -6.93 -12.75 12.10
N ALA A 317 -7.69 -13.84 11.88
CA ALA A 317 -8.69 -14.32 12.81
C ALA A 317 -8.06 -14.88 14.09
N ALA A 318 -8.70 -14.64 15.22
CA ALA A 318 -8.52 -15.53 16.35
C ALA A 318 -8.84 -16.96 15.90
N PRO A 319 -8.05 -17.97 16.30
CA PRO A 319 -8.33 -19.36 15.94
C PRO A 319 -9.76 -19.72 16.30
N GLY A 320 -10.58 -20.17 15.34
CA GLY A 320 -11.93 -20.66 15.57
C GLY A 320 -13.09 -19.69 15.29
N ALA A 321 -12.86 -18.41 14.99
CA ALA A 321 -13.96 -17.50 14.63
C ALA A 321 -14.31 -17.65 13.13
N ASP A 322 -15.50 -18.14 12.84
CA ASP A 322 -16.06 -18.12 11.48
C ASP A 322 -16.70 -16.75 11.21
N PRO A 323 -16.13 -15.93 10.30
CA PRO A 323 -16.65 -14.58 10.03
C PRO A 323 -18.00 -14.60 9.30
N ILE A 324 -18.42 -15.73 8.75
CA ILE A 324 -19.69 -15.90 8.02
C ILE A 324 -20.81 -16.37 8.95
N ALA A 325 -20.50 -17.06 10.04
CA ALA A 325 -21.51 -17.61 10.93
C ALA A 325 -22.52 -16.57 11.46
N PRO A 326 -22.12 -15.33 11.85
CA PRO A 326 -23.08 -14.30 12.24
C PRO A 326 -24.02 -13.89 11.10
N LEU A 327 -23.52 -13.84 9.85
CA LEU A 327 -24.32 -13.51 8.67
C LEU A 327 -25.28 -14.65 8.31
N ALA A 328 -24.82 -15.90 8.42
CA ALA A 328 -25.61 -17.08 8.15
C ALA A 328 -26.74 -17.30 9.17
N SER A 329 -26.64 -16.74 10.39
CA SER A 329 -27.67 -16.83 11.40
C SER A 329 -28.94 -16.01 11.05
N ASP A 330 -28.80 -14.92 10.29
CA ASP A 330 -29.90 -14.11 9.77
C ASP A 330 -29.53 -13.51 8.41
N PRO A 331 -29.59 -14.30 7.34
CA PRO A 331 -29.20 -13.85 6.01
C PRO A 331 -30.12 -12.75 5.43
N VAL A 332 -31.37 -12.69 5.88
CA VAL A 332 -32.29 -11.63 5.45
C VAL A 332 -31.81 -10.28 5.98
N LYS A 333 -31.51 -10.20 7.27
CA LYS A 333 -30.97 -9.02 7.90
C LYS A 333 -29.61 -8.64 7.33
N ALA A 334 -28.70 -9.62 7.17
CA ALA A 334 -27.39 -9.39 6.59
C ALA A 334 -27.49 -8.81 5.17
N ASN A 335 -28.31 -9.39 4.30
CA ASN A 335 -28.53 -8.89 2.94
C ASN A 335 -29.22 -7.52 2.88
N ALA A 336 -29.97 -7.12 3.88
CA ALA A 336 -30.56 -5.77 3.99
C ALA A 336 -29.54 -4.73 4.43
N LEU A 337 -28.44 -5.16 5.04
CA LEU A 337 -27.35 -4.31 5.50
C LEU A 337 -26.18 -4.23 4.49
N ILE A 338 -26.05 -5.12 3.54
CA ILE A 338 -24.99 -5.17 2.54
C ILE A 338 -25.47 -4.50 1.24
N ASP A 339 -24.93 -3.31 0.93
CA ASP A 339 -25.21 -2.64 -0.34
C ASP A 339 -24.32 -3.19 -1.46
N LEU A 340 -23.07 -3.58 -1.13
CA LEU A 340 -22.13 -4.23 -2.04
C LEU A 340 -21.22 -5.20 -1.26
N LEU A 341 -21.19 -6.46 -1.70
CA LEU A 341 -20.12 -7.41 -1.35
C LEU A 341 -19.52 -7.92 -2.64
N TRP A 342 -18.27 -7.50 -2.92
CA TRP A 342 -17.57 -7.78 -4.16
C TRP A 342 -16.28 -8.52 -3.88
N ILE A 343 -16.10 -9.69 -4.52
CA ILE A 343 -14.95 -10.57 -4.33
C ILE A 343 -14.31 -10.79 -5.70
N ALA A 344 -13.00 -10.59 -5.83
CA ALA A 344 -12.30 -10.83 -7.07
C ALA A 344 -10.95 -11.50 -6.83
N CYS A 345 -10.60 -12.44 -7.71
CA CYS A 345 -9.31 -13.13 -7.65
C CYS A 345 -8.87 -13.59 -9.05
N GLY A 346 -7.57 -13.54 -9.30
CA GLY A 346 -6.97 -14.08 -10.52
C GLY A 346 -6.93 -15.62 -10.49
N ARG A 347 -7.10 -16.28 -11.63
CA ARG A 347 -7.08 -17.76 -11.72
C ARG A 347 -5.75 -18.36 -11.33
N ASP A 348 -4.64 -17.62 -11.60
CA ASP A 348 -3.27 -18.06 -11.29
C ASP A 348 -2.80 -17.54 -9.91
N ASP A 349 -3.68 -16.89 -9.15
CA ASP A 349 -3.41 -16.37 -7.83
C ASP A 349 -3.43 -17.48 -6.78
N ALA A 350 -2.41 -17.57 -5.93
CA ALA A 350 -2.36 -18.51 -4.83
C ALA A 350 -3.54 -18.37 -3.85
N ALA A 351 -4.18 -17.19 -3.79
CA ALA A 351 -5.35 -16.93 -2.97
C ALA A 351 -6.66 -17.47 -3.59
N MET A 352 -6.66 -17.92 -4.85
CA MET A 352 -7.88 -18.34 -5.56
C MET A 352 -8.66 -19.45 -4.81
N LYS A 353 -7.94 -20.42 -4.25
CA LYS A 353 -8.59 -21.49 -3.44
C LYS A 353 -9.37 -20.90 -2.27
N GLY A 354 -8.80 -19.90 -1.58
CA GLY A 354 -9.46 -19.23 -0.46
C GLY A 354 -10.62 -18.34 -0.90
N ALA A 355 -10.49 -17.68 -2.05
CA ALA A 355 -11.56 -16.84 -2.62
C ALA A 355 -12.78 -17.68 -3.04
N ARG A 356 -12.55 -18.82 -3.69
CA ARG A 356 -13.64 -19.76 -4.05
C ARG A 356 -14.32 -20.35 -2.81
N ALA A 357 -13.53 -20.75 -1.81
CA ALA A 357 -14.11 -21.26 -0.55
C ALA A 357 -14.98 -20.21 0.17
N LEU A 358 -14.59 -18.93 0.09
CA LEU A 358 -15.40 -17.82 0.60
C LEU A 358 -16.70 -17.67 -0.19
N HIS A 359 -16.60 -17.66 -1.52
CA HIS A 359 -17.77 -17.62 -2.42
C HIS A 359 -18.77 -18.73 -2.10
N GLU A 360 -18.32 -19.99 -2.07
CA GLU A 360 -19.15 -21.16 -1.76
C GLU A 360 -19.80 -21.06 -0.37
N ALA A 361 -19.07 -20.56 0.63
CA ALA A 361 -19.59 -20.38 1.98
C ALA A 361 -20.68 -19.30 2.05
N LEU A 362 -20.51 -18.19 1.32
CA LEU A 362 -21.50 -17.12 1.24
C LEU A 362 -22.76 -17.57 0.47
N ASP A 363 -22.59 -18.32 -0.63
CA ASP A 363 -23.72 -18.93 -1.35
C ASP A 363 -24.52 -19.86 -0.46
N LYS A 364 -23.83 -20.75 0.25
CA LYS A 364 -24.47 -21.68 1.21
C LYS A 364 -25.20 -20.93 2.33
N ALA A 365 -24.67 -19.79 2.76
CA ALA A 365 -25.28 -18.94 3.78
C ALA A 365 -26.42 -18.06 3.23
N GLY A 366 -26.67 -18.05 1.92
CA GLY A 366 -27.67 -17.19 1.28
C GLY A 366 -27.31 -15.70 1.29
N ILE A 367 -26.02 -15.35 1.37
CA ILE A 367 -25.51 -13.98 1.38
C ILE A 367 -25.26 -13.50 -0.05
N LYS A 368 -25.94 -12.43 -0.45
CA LYS A 368 -25.79 -11.83 -1.78
C LYS A 368 -24.41 -11.22 -1.94
N HIS A 369 -23.71 -11.61 -3.00
CA HIS A 369 -22.38 -11.08 -3.35
C HIS A 369 -22.11 -11.23 -4.84
N THR A 370 -21.07 -10.55 -5.31
CA THR A 370 -20.52 -10.73 -6.66
C THR A 370 -19.17 -11.41 -6.54
N PHE A 371 -18.97 -12.51 -7.26
CA PHE A 371 -17.68 -13.18 -7.37
C PHE A 371 -17.13 -13.07 -8.79
N VAL A 372 -15.91 -12.56 -8.94
CA VAL A 372 -15.26 -12.29 -10.24
C VAL A 372 -13.95 -13.06 -10.31
N GLU A 373 -13.88 -14.00 -11.22
CA GLU A 373 -12.62 -14.67 -11.59
C GLU A 373 -12.05 -14.01 -12.86
N THR A 374 -10.79 -13.63 -12.80
CA THR A 374 -10.09 -13.03 -13.94
C THR A 374 -8.83 -13.83 -14.30
N GLU A 375 -8.21 -13.48 -15.40
CA GLU A 375 -6.82 -13.87 -15.67
C GLU A 375 -5.87 -13.13 -14.72
N GLY A 376 -4.68 -13.73 -14.50
CA GLY A 376 -3.58 -13.17 -13.75
C GLY A 376 -3.41 -13.76 -12.36
N ALA A 377 -2.31 -13.37 -11.73
CA ALA A 377 -1.84 -13.90 -10.47
C ALA A 377 -1.79 -12.79 -9.40
N HIS A 378 -1.05 -13.01 -8.29
CA HIS A 378 -0.98 -12.13 -7.12
C HIS A 378 -0.12 -10.87 -7.37
N HIS A 379 -0.57 -9.96 -8.27
CA HIS A 379 0.22 -8.81 -8.74
C HIS A 379 -0.55 -7.50 -8.71
N TRP A 380 0.19 -6.38 -8.63
CA TRP A 380 -0.35 -5.03 -8.70
C TRP A 380 -1.16 -4.76 -9.98
N ARG A 381 -0.80 -5.32 -11.13
CA ARG A 381 -1.56 -5.14 -12.37
C ARG A 381 -2.98 -5.72 -12.29
N VAL A 382 -3.19 -6.76 -11.51
CA VAL A 382 -4.52 -7.32 -11.23
C VAL A 382 -5.31 -6.40 -10.30
N TRP A 383 -4.69 -5.93 -9.23
CA TRP A 383 -5.35 -5.07 -8.23
C TRP A 383 -5.68 -3.68 -8.78
N ARG A 384 -4.87 -3.11 -9.69
CA ARG A 384 -5.22 -1.87 -10.42
C ARG A 384 -6.50 -2.05 -11.24
N ARG A 385 -6.62 -3.16 -11.97
CA ARG A 385 -7.82 -3.49 -12.75
C ARG A 385 -9.03 -3.66 -11.82
N TYR A 386 -8.87 -4.33 -10.70
CA TYR A 386 -9.93 -4.51 -9.72
C TYR A 386 -10.41 -3.19 -9.12
N LEU A 387 -9.50 -2.26 -8.81
CA LEU A 387 -9.91 -0.93 -8.35
C LEU A 387 -10.69 -0.18 -9.43
N ARG A 388 -10.24 -0.21 -10.69
CA ARG A 388 -10.97 0.37 -11.84
C ARG A 388 -12.37 -0.23 -11.96
N ASP A 389 -12.51 -1.54 -11.77
CA ASP A 389 -13.75 -2.26 -12.03
C ASP A 389 -14.74 -2.14 -10.85
N VAL A 390 -14.26 -2.07 -9.61
CA VAL A 390 -15.11 -1.93 -8.42
C VAL A 390 -15.51 -0.48 -8.13
N ALA A 391 -14.65 0.49 -8.43
CA ALA A 391 -14.94 1.90 -8.12
C ALA A 391 -16.27 2.40 -8.70
N PRO A 392 -16.69 2.05 -9.95
CA PRO A 392 -18.00 2.42 -10.49
C PRO A 392 -19.19 1.74 -9.82
N LEU A 393 -18.96 0.74 -8.97
CA LEU A 393 -20.02 0.05 -8.22
C LEU A 393 -20.28 0.72 -6.88
N LEU A 394 -19.31 1.53 -6.38
CA LEU A 394 -19.37 2.16 -5.09
C LEU A 394 -20.35 3.35 -5.08
N PHE A 395 -21.03 3.53 -3.95
CA PHE A 395 -21.85 4.69 -3.66
C PHE A 395 -22.90 5.03 -4.74
N LYS A 396 -23.42 3.99 -5.43
CA LYS A 396 -24.49 4.16 -6.42
C LYS A 396 -25.74 4.76 -5.78
N GLY A 397 -26.20 5.91 -6.30
CA GLY A 397 -27.32 6.67 -5.75
C GLY A 397 -26.93 7.81 -4.81
N SER A 398 -25.65 7.89 -4.41
CA SER A 398 -25.09 9.04 -3.73
C SER A 398 -24.79 10.13 -4.75
N THR A 399 -25.82 10.87 -5.18
CA THR A 399 -25.56 12.09 -5.96
C THR A 399 -25.04 13.13 -4.97
N PRO A 400 -23.82 13.67 -5.15
CA PRO A 400 -23.40 14.79 -4.33
C PRO A 400 -24.44 15.91 -4.53
N PRO A 401 -24.88 16.60 -3.49
CA PRO A 401 -25.71 17.79 -3.65
C PRO A 401 -24.99 18.74 -4.61
N ARG A 402 -25.74 19.26 -5.59
CA ARG A 402 -25.28 20.22 -6.60
C ARG A 402 -24.85 21.53 -5.94
#